data_34c5a3c0a9c6b93b8a3fa7cdb18e7bb1
#
_entry.id   34c5a3c0a9c6b93b8a3fa7cdb18e7bb1
#
_cell.length_a   1.000
_cell.length_b   1.000
_cell.length_c   1.000
_cell.angle_alpha   90.00
_cell.angle_beta   90.00
_cell.angle_gamma   90.00
#
_symmetry.space_group_name_H-M   'P 1'
#
loop_
_entity.id
_entity.type
_entity.pdbx_description
1 polymer ?
#
loop_
_entity_poly.entity_id
_entity_poly.type
_entity_poly.pdbx_seq_one_letter_code
_entity_poly.pdbx_strand_id
1 'polypeptide(L)'
;MSDTRDPAASSASSDASSNATADSSPADGQTRTGKTRKRQLRALPELRAEHFQHPSDVAATRALQSVPGIDTLVTKVMEYGLERFYYLENLANNVRVTEKMFGRLYRSLGWGCKILGVEQPEMYVSLDPEPNAYTYGHTKPFIVLSSGLIDMLDDEERFFVIGHELGHIKAQHVLYTVIARNIAHVTKILGSVTLGVGALLGKGLELALFEWRRKAELTADRAALLCVQDIEPGIRVFMKLAGGASRLYHEMDRDAFFDQIREYEDADYSELNKVYKLFLTAFRSHPFAIQRAHELDAWFRDGYEDVIALGSRRPSSG
;
A
#
# COMPACT_ATOMS: atom_id res chain seq x y z
N MET A 1 48.13 42.52 18.07
CA MET A 1 48.43 43.62 17.16
C MET A 1 47.14 43.82 16.41
N SER A 2 46.34 44.67 16.94
CA SER A 2 46.08 46.09 16.60
C SER A 2 45.39 46.20 15.25
N ASP A 3 44.35 46.83 15.03
CA ASP A 3 43.57 47.84 15.76
C ASP A 3 42.54 48.39 14.77
N THR A 4 41.29 48.54 15.19
CA THR A 4 40.44 49.74 15.12
C THR A 4 40.09 50.27 13.71
N ARG A 5 38.89 50.67 13.37
CA ARG A 5 37.87 51.53 13.96
C ARG A 5 36.72 51.70 12.97
N ASP A 6 35.51 51.63 13.47
CA ASP A 6 34.36 52.44 13.07
C ASP A 6 34.68 53.95 13.30
N PRO A 7 33.95 54.97 12.82
CA PRO A 7 32.49 55.09 12.95
C PRO A 7 31.73 56.06 12.00
N ALA A 8 30.40 56.00 12.15
CA ALA A 8 29.43 57.13 12.25
C ALA A 8 29.06 57.93 10.98
N ALA A 9 27.85 58.00 10.64
CA ALA A 9 26.63 58.67 11.14
C ALA A 9 26.25 59.93 10.36
N SER A 10 24.95 60.14 10.31
CA SER A 10 24.24 61.42 10.16
C SER A 10 23.52 61.55 8.81
N SER A 11 22.29 61.62 8.78
CA SER A 11 21.15 62.37 9.27
C SER A 11 20.40 63.07 8.14
N ALA A 12 19.13 62.86 8.13
CA ALA A 12 18.01 63.77 8.21
C ALA A 12 17.45 64.41 6.94
N SER A 13 16.22 64.24 6.86
CA SER A 13 15.05 65.12 6.83
C SER A 13 14.42 65.44 5.48
N SER A 14 13.14 65.13 5.42
CA SER A 14 11.91 65.94 5.32
C SER A 14 11.57 66.39 3.88
N ASP A 15 10.43 66.35 3.36
CA ASP A 15 9.09 66.70 3.67
C ASP A 15 8.15 66.45 2.46
N ALA A 16 6.98 66.06 2.78
CA ALA A 16 5.68 66.55 2.39
C ALA A 16 5.09 66.35 0.96
N SER A 17 3.97 65.65 0.99
CA SER A 17 2.65 66.07 0.44
C SER A 17 2.39 66.02 -1.04
N SER A 18 1.46 65.13 -1.50
CA SER A 18 0.07 65.49 -1.81
C SER A 18 -0.70 64.37 -2.49
N ASN A 19 -1.82 64.12 -1.91
CA ASN A 19 -3.11 63.63 -2.43
C ASN A 19 -3.26 63.38 -3.92
N ALA A 20 -3.71 62.13 -4.25
CA ALA A 20 -4.74 61.91 -5.26
C ALA A 20 -5.43 60.55 -4.98
N THR A 21 -6.68 60.64 -4.60
CA THR A 21 -7.67 59.58 -4.52
C THR A 21 -7.90 58.97 -5.90
N ALA A 22 -7.78 57.62 -6.01
CA ALA A 22 -8.43 56.85 -7.05
C ALA A 22 -8.97 55.58 -6.41
N ASP A 23 -10.27 55.59 -6.33
CA ASP A 23 -11.17 54.51 -6.02
C ASP A 23 -10.99 53.36 -7.02
N SER A 24 -10.61 52.18 -6.52
CA SER A 24 -10.77 50.92 -7.27
C SER A 24 -11.02 49.80 -6.28
N SER A 25 -12.32 49.45 -6.16
CA SER A 25 -12.82 48.28 -5.46
C SER A 25 -12.06 47.01 -5.85
N PRO A 26 -11.66 46.19 -4.89
CA PRO A 26 -11.10 44.88 -5.21
C PRO A 26 -12.26 43.96 -5.63
N ALA A 27 -12.13 43.40 -6.80
CA ALA A 27 -12.97 42.30 -7.29
C ALA A 27 -12.96 41.13 -6.26
N ASP A 28 -14.15 40.82 -5.85
CA ASP A 28 -14.50 39.73 -4.99
C ASP A 28 -14.06 38.39 -5.63
N GLY A 29 -12.86 37.93 -5.28
CA GLY A 29 -12.36 36.61 -5.61
C GLY A 29 -13.06 35.58 -4.75
N GLN A 30 -14.28 35.19 -5.12
CA GLN A 30 -14.95 34.04 -4.54
C GLN A 30 -14.12 32.81 -4.76
N THR A 31 -13.28 32.48 -3.79
CA THR A 31 -12.72 31.14 -3.61
C THR A 31 -13.89 30.19 -3.41
N ARG A 32 -14.28 29.51 -4.48
CA ARG A 32 -15.20 28.38 -4.42
C ARG A 32 -14.53 27.29 -3.59
N THR A 33 -14.70 27.36 -2.27
CA THR A 33 -14.54 26.22 -1.39
C THR A 33 -15.64 25.22 -1.74
N GLY A 34 -15.38 24.37 -2.71
CA GLY A 34 -16.22 23.23 -3.02
C GLY A 34 -16.29 22.39 -1.75
N LYS A 35 -17.42 22.43 -1.04
CA LYS A 35 -17.74 21.44 -0.02
C LYS A 35 -17.72 20.09 -0.70
N THR A 36 -16.63 19.35 -0.57
CA THR A 36 -16.51 17.97 -1.00
C THR A 36 -17.62 17.20 -0.29
N ARG A 37 -18.65 16.83 -1.03
CA ARG A 37 -19.76 16.02 -0.52
C ARG A 37 -19.15 14.73 -0.02
N LYS A 38 -19.10 14.51 1.30
CA LYS A 38 -18.55 13.28 1.89
C LYS A 38 -19.24 12.10 1.20
N ARG A 39 -18.49 11.36 0.41
CA ARG A 39 -18.98 10.17 -0.28
C ARG A 39 -19.40 9.15 0.78
N GLN A 40 -20.63 8.67 0.68
CA GLN A 40 -21.14 7.68 1.62
C GLN A 40 -20.64 6.30 1.16
N LEU A 41 -19.63 5.76 1.86
CA LEU A 41 -19.06 4.44 1.57
C LEU A 41 -20.09 3.34 1.85
N ARG A 42 -20.13 2.34 0.99
CA ARG A 42 -21.00 1.17 1.10
C ARG A 42 -20.26 0.06 1.84
N ALA A 43 -20.89 -0.58 2.82
CA ALA A 43 -20.40 -1.81 3.40
C ALA A 43 -20.77 -3.00 2.49
N LEU A 44 -19.92 -4.03 2.49
CA LEU A 44 -20.07 -5.24 1.65
C LEU A 44 -20.11 -6.48 2.56
N PRO A 45 -21.15 -6.64 3.38
CA PRO A 45 -21.19 -7.65 4.45
C PRO A 45 -21.07 -9.10 3.95
N GLU A 46 -21.50 -9.37 2.71
CA GLU A 46 -21.45 -10.69 2.09
C GLU A 46 -20.23 -10.86 1.15
N LEU A 47 -19.27 -9.90 1.22
CA LEU A 47 -18.07 -9.97 0.39
C LEU A 47 -17.22 -11.19 0.76
N ARG A 48 -16.94 -12.03 -0.23
CA ARG A 48 -15.98 -13.13 -0.15
C ARG A 48 -14.76 -12.79 -0.99
N ALA A 49 -13.63 -13.43 -0.68
CA ALA A 49 -12.39 -13.20 -1.41
C ALA A 49 -12.55 -13.47 -2.92
N GLU A 50 -13.28 -14.52 -3.28
CA GLU A 50 -13.51 -14.93 -4.67
C GLU A 50 -14.17 -13.83 -5.53
N HIS A 51 -14.89 -12.88 -4.92
CA HIS A 51 -15.55 -11.81 -5.67
C HIS A 51 -14.56 -10.77 -6.22
N PHE A 52 -13.39 -10.62 -5.60
CA PHE A 52 -12.40 -9.61 -6.01
C PHE A 52 -11.00 -10.18 -6.26
N GLN A 53 -10.74 -11.46 -5.96
CA GLN A 53 -9.43 -12.05 -6.22
C GLN A 53 -9.02 -11.90 -7.67
N HIS A 54 -7.76 -11.54 -7.88
CA HIS A 54 -7.20 -11.49 -9.21
C HIS A 54 -6.98 -12.90 -9.75
N PRO A 55 -7.37 -13.22 -11.01
CA PRO A 55 -7.21 -14.57 -11.57
C PRO A 55 -5.78 -15.11 -11.49
N SER A 56 -4.79 -14.26 -11.71
CA SER A 56 -3.36 -14.63 -11.57
C SER A 56 -2.97 -15.03 -10.16
N ASP A 57 -3.56 -14.38 -9.12
CA ASP A 57 -3.33 -14.76 -7.72
C ASP A 57 -3.93 -16.13 -7.43
N VAL A 58 -5.15 -16.38 -7.85
CA VAL A 58 -5.79 -17.70 -7.70
C VAL A 58 -4.94 -18.80 -8.34
N ALA A 59 -4.44 -18.57 -9.56
CA ALA A 59 -3.58 -19.51 -10.27
C ALA A 59 -2.25 -19.73 -9.55
N ALA A 60 -1.59 -18.65 -9.09
CA ALA A 60 -0.32 -18.71 -8.38
C ALA A 60 -0.46 -19.39 -7.01
N THR A 61 -1.56 -19.16 -6.29
CA THR A 61 -1.86 -19.82 -5.02
C THR A 61 -2.02 -21.32 -5.20
N ARG A 62 -2.77 -21.75 -6.23
CA ARG A 62 -2.91 -23.19 -6.56
C ARG A 62 -1.57 -23.81 -6.94
N ALA A 63 -0.77 -23.12 -7.75
CA ALA A 63 0.55 -23.59 -8.14
C ALA A 63 1.47 -23.74 -6.92
N LEU A 64 1.46 -22.77 -5.99
CA LEU A 64 2.23 -22.82 -4.75
C LEU A 64 1.79 -23.99 -3.85
N GLN A 65 0.48 -24.20 -3.71
CA GLN A 65 -0.08 -25.31 -2.93
C GLN A 65 0.28 -26.68 -3.51
N SER A 66 0.56 -26.77 -4.82
CA SER A 66 0.99 -28.01 -5.47
C SER A 66 2.49 -28.30 -5.32
N VAL A 67 3.28 -27.39 -4.75
CA VAL A 67 4.72 -27.59 -4.54
C VAL A 67 4.95 -28.68 -3.49
N PRO A 68 5.69 -29.77 -3.81
CA PRO A 68 5.95 -30.82 -2.86
C PRO A 68 6.64 -30.30 -1.60
N GLY A 69 6.10 -30.61 -0.43
CA GLY A 69 6.66 -30.21 0.86
C GLY A 69 6.19 -28.86 1.40
N ILE A 70 5.33 -28.13 0.67
CA ILE A 70 4.78 -26.84 1.15
C ILE A 70 4.02 -27.01 2.46
N ASP A 71 3.23 -28.07 2.62
CA ASP A 71 2.47 -28.34 3.84
C ASP A 71 3.39 -28.62 5.03
N THR A 72 4.49 -29.36 4.80
CA THR A 72 5.51 -29.60 5.83
C THR A 72 6.17 -28.28 6.23
N LEU A 73 6.44 -27.42 5.27
CA LEU A 73 7.02 -26.09 5.52
C LEU A 73 6.07 -25.21 6.33
N VAL A 74 4.80 -25.16 5.96
CA VAL A 74 3.74 -24.46 6.71
C VAL A 74 3.72 -24.94 8.16
N THR A 75 3.65 -26.25 8.37
CA THR A 75 3.63 -26.87 9.71
C THR A 75 4.86 -26.46 10.51
N LYS A 76 6.04 -26.53 9.92
CA LYS A 76 7.29 -26.15 10.60
C LYS A 76 7.32 -24.68 10.98
N VAL A 77 6.94 -23.77 10.07
CA VAL A 77 6.88 -22.33 10.36
C VAL A 77 5.94 -22.05 11.54
N MET A 78 4.80 -22.75 11.60
CA MET A 78 3.85 -22.62 12.71
C MET A 78 4.42 -23.19 14.03
N GLU A 79 5.10 -24.34 13.99
CA GLU A 79 5.72 -24.97 15.17
C GLU A 79 6.85 -24.13 15.79
N TYR A 80 7.64 -23.42 14.98
CA TYR A 80 8.75 -22.58 15.45
C TYR A 80 8.32 -21.34 16.23
N GLY A 81 7.02 -21.05 16.29
CA GLY A 81 6.50 -19.91 17.06
C GLY A 81 6.98 -18.54 16.54
N LEU A 82 7.41 -18.45 15.29
CA LEU A 82 7.88 -17.20 14.65
C LEU A 82 6.84 -16.09 14.77
N GLU A 83 5.56 -16.44 14.67
CA GLU A 83 4.45 -15.50 14.82
C GLU A 83 4.48 -14.82 16.19
N ARG A 84 4.69 -15.61 17.27
CA ARG A 84 4.78 -15.08 18.63
C ARG A 84 6.02 -14.20 18.84
N PHE A 85 7.16 -14.61 18.27
CA PHE A 85 8.39 -13.80 18.32
C PHE A 85 8.17 -12.43 17.69
N TYR A 86 7.71 -12.37 16.46
CA TYR A 86 7.46 -11.11 15.76
C TYR A 86 6.33 -10.28 16.39
N TYR A 87 5.33 -10.92 16.97
CA TYR A 87 4.30 -10.21 17.73
C TYR A 87 4.88 -9.50 18.96
N LEU A 88 5.73 -10.17 19.72
CA LEU A 88 6.38 -9.57 20.89
C LEU A 88 7.37 -8.48 20.51
N GLU A 89 8.15 -8.70 19.45
CA GLU A 89 9.04 -7.69 18.89
C GLU A 89 8.27 -6.43 18.48
N ASN A 90 7.18 -6.62 17.71
CA ASN A 90 6.30 -5.54 17.31
C ASN A 90 5.70 -4.78 18.51
N LEU A 91 5.25 -5.51 19.53
CA LEU A 91 4.66 -4.92 20.73
C LEU A 91 5.68 -4.10 21.53
N ALA A 92 6.96 -4.48 21.49
CA ALA A 92 8.04 -3.79 22.19
C ALA A 92 8.55 -2.55 21.45
N ASN A 93 8.55 -2.57 20.11
CA ASN A 93 9.23 -1.56 19.30
C ASN A 93 8.28 -0.56 18.63
N ASN A 94 7.00 -0.89 18.49
CA ASN A 94 6.02 -0.09 17.73
C ASN A 94 4.91 0.46 18.62
N VAL A 95 4.25 1.52 18.18
CA VAL A 95 3.15 2.16 18.90
C VAL A 95 1.82 1.62 18.40
N ARG A 96 1.01 1.04 19.30
CA ARG A 96 -0.30 0.48 18.96
C ARG A 96 -1.29 1.61 18.64
N VAL A 97 -2.02 1.44 17.55
CA VAL A 97 -3.13 2.30 17.14
C VAL A 97 -4.37 1.94 17.96
N THR A 98 -4.92 2.91 18.64
CA THR A 98 -6.14 2.77 19.46
C THR A 98 -7.04 3.99 19.23
N GLU A 99 -8.25 3.96 19.76
CA GLU A 99 -9.15 5.12 19.70
C GLU A 99 -8.53 6.36 20.35
N LYS A 100 -7.77 6.18 21.45
CA LYS A 100 -7.11 7.27 22.18
C LYS A 100 -5.77 7.68 21.56
N MET A 101 -5.14 6.79 20.81
CA MET A 101 -3.84 7.01 20.17
C MET A 101 -3.95 6.75 18.67
N PHE A 102 -3.73 7.77 17.85
CA PHE A 102 -3.92 7.74 16.41
C PHE A 102 -5.38 7.46 15.99
N GLY A 103 -6.35 8.10 16.65
CA GLY A 103 -7.78 7.85 16.49
C GLY A 103 -8.31 7.96 15.04
N ARG A 104 -7.65 8.74 14.15
CA ARG A 104 -8.02 8.77 12.72
C ARG A 104 -7.70 7.43 12.05
N LEU A 105 -6.50 6.91 12.25
CA LEU A 105 -6.09 5.60 11.73
C LEU A 105 -6.95 4.48 12.28
N TYR A 106 -7.26 4.53 13.59
CA TYR A 106 -8.16 3.57 14.23
C TYR A 106 -9.54 3.53 13.58
N ARG A 107 -10.14 4.71 13.31
CA ARG A 107 -11.43 4.80 12.62
C ARG A 107 -11.35 4.31 11.17
N SER A 108 -10.30 4.65 10.44
CA SER A 108 -10.08 4.17 9.07
C SER A 108 -9.98 2.64 9.04
N LEU A 109 -9.23 2.04 9.95
CA LEU A 109 -9.16 0.58 10.10
C LEU A 109 -10.55 -0.02 10.34
N GLY A 110 -11.30 0.51 11.31
CA GLY A 110 -12.64 0.03 11.62
C GLY A 110 -13.64 0.14 10.45
N TRP A 111 -13.51 1.20 9.62
CA TRP A 111 -14.31 1.33 8.41
C TRP A 111 -13.91 0.30 7.35
N GLY A 112 -12.62 0.11 7.10
CA GLY A 112 -12.13 -0.91 6.17
C GLY A 112 -12.61 -2.31 6.57
N CYS A 113 -12.52 -2.64 7.86
CA CYS A 113 -13.02 -3.90 8.39
C CYS A 113 -14.52 -4.10 8.16
N LYS A 114 -15.34 -3.06 8.36
CA LYS A 114 -16.79 -3.11 8.10
C LYS A 114 -17.10 -3.28 6.62
N ILE A 115 -16.33 -2.62 5.73
CA ILE A 115 -16.52 -2.72 4.28
C ILE A 115 -16.19 -4.12 3.80
N LEU A 116 -15.03 -4.66 4.20
CA LEU A 116 -14.55 -5.95 3.72
C LEU A 116 -15.11 -7.17 4.51
N GLY A 117 -15.84 -6.93 5.61
CA GLY A 117 -16.32 -8.01 6.47
C GLY A 117 -15.17 -8.81 7.08
N VAL A 118 -14.17 -8.11 7.64
CA VAL A 118 -12.99 -8.69 8.30
C VAL A 118 -13.04 -8.33 9.79
N GLU A 119 -12.66 -9.26 10.66
CA GLU A 119 -12.44 -8.96 12.08
C GLU A 119 -11.31 -7.92 12.19
N GLN A 120 -11.48 -6.93 13.08
CA GLN A 120 -10.54 -5.84 13.20
C GLN A 120 -9.21 -6.33 13.79
N PRO A 121 -8.10 -6.33 13.01
CA PRO A 121 -6.78 -6.70 13.53
C PRO A 121 -6.21 -5.58 14.42
N GLU A 122 -5.18 -5.91 15.19
CA GLU A 122 -4.34 -4.88 15.79
C GLU A 122 -3.58 -4.12 14.69
N MET A 123 -3.35 -2.82 14.89
CA MET A 123 -2.54 -1.99 14.00
C MET A 123 -1.51 -1.21 14.80
N TYR A 124 -0.35 -1.01 14.20
CA TYR A 124 0.80 -0.36 14.83
C TYR A 124 1.44 0.66 13.88
N VAL A 125 2.12 1.64 14.46
CA VAL A 125 2.98 2.59 13.76
C VAL A 125 4.41 2.33 14.18
N SER A 126 5.30 2.11 13.20
CA SER A 126 6.74 1.95 13.41
C SER A 126 7.49 3.23 13.04
N LEU A 127 8.56 3.53 13.78
CA LEU A 127 9.50 4.58 13.40
C LEU A 127 10.43 4.04 12.29
N ASP A 128 10.06 4.32 11.05
CA ASP A 128 10.84 3.94 9.87
C ASP A 128 10.61 5.02 8.80
N PRO A 129 11.66 5.74 8.34
CA PRO A 129 11.52 6.76 7.31
C PRO A 129 11.24 6.19 5.92
N GLU A 130 11.47 4.90 5.67
CA GLU A 130 11.14 4.25 4.42
C GLU A 130 9.62 3.98 4.36
N PRO A 131 8.91 4.47 3.31
CA PRO A 131 7.48 4.23 3.16
C PRO A 131 7.18 2.73 3.02
N ASN A 132 6.53 2.16 4.02
CA ASN A 132 6.21 0.74 4.05
C ASN A 132 4.94 0.46 4.85
N ALA A 133 4.21 -0.57 4.45
CA ALA A 133 3.14 -1.20 5.22
C ALA A 133 3.26 -2.72 5.10
N TYR A 134 2.82 -3.44 6.12
CA TYR A 134 2.76 -4.88 6.04
C TYR A 134 1.80 -5.49 7.05
N THR A 135 1.27 -6.63 6.67
CA THR A 135 0.51 -7.53 7.55
C THR A 135 1.37 -8.73 7.95
N TYR A 136 1.30 -9.10 9.20
CA TYR A 136 1.99 -10.26 9.75
C TYR A 136 1.09 -11.01 10.75
N GLY A 137 1.39 -12.32 10.98
CA GLY A 137 0.63 -13.17 11.89
C GLY A 137 -0.54 -13.86 11.21
N HIS A 138 -0.53 -15.19 11.20
CA HIS A 138 -1.60 -15.98 10.57
C HIS A 138 -2.78 -16.20 11.55
N THR A 139 -2.47 -16.60 12.79
CA THR A 139 -3.49 -16.88 13.81
C THR A 139 -4.10 -15.60 14.36
N LYS A 140 -3.27 -14.59 14.57
CA LYS A 140 -3.69 -13.26 15.05
C LYS A 140 -3.00 -12.20 14.19
N PRO A 141 -3.57 -11.85 13.03
CA PRO A 141 -2.95 -10.88 12.14
C PRO A 141 -2.89 -9.49 12.77
N PHE A 142 -1.79 -8.77 12.47
CA PHE A 142 -1.64 -7.37 12.81
C PHE A 142 -1.03 -6.61 11.61
N ILE A 143 -1.35 -5.33 11.53
CA ILE A 143 -0.88 -4.41 10.48
C ILE A 143 0.13 -3.46 11.07
N VAL A 144 1.21 -3.17 10.34
CA VAL A 144 2.19 -2.14 10.70
C VAL A 144 2.31 -1.13 9.57
N LEU A 145 2.22 0.16 9.91
CA LEU A 145 2.46 1.28 9.00
C LEU A 145 3.72 2.01 9.45
N SER A 146 4.64 2.27 8.53
CA SER A 146 5.82 3.09 8.82
C SER A 146 5.48 4.57 8.94
N SER A 147 6.25 5.32 9.75
CA SER A 147 6.13 6.78 9.83
C SER A 147 6.35 7.43 8.46
N GLY A 148 7.30 6.95 7.65
CA GLY A 148 7.55 7.46 6.32
C GLY A 148 6.34 7.31 5.38
N LEU A 149 5.60 6.20 5.47
CA LEU A 149 4.36 6.03 4.71
C LEU A 149 3.28 7.01 5.17
N ILE A 150 3.13 7.20 6.49
CA ILE A 150 2.14 8.11 7.06
C ILE A 150 2.43 9.55 6.64
N ASP A 151 3.70 9.95 6.61
CA ASP A 151 4.11 11.29 6.18
C ASP A 151 3.95 11.51 4.67
N MET A 152 4.10 10.45 3.88
CA MET A 152 3.97 10.51 2.42
C MET A 152 2.52 10.65 1.96
N LEU A 153 1.56 10.04 2.66
CA LEU A 153 0.19 9.86 2.20
C LEU A 153 -0.81 10.75 2.94
N ASP A 154 -1.84 11.20 2.24
CA ASP A 154 -3.02 11.83 2.84
C ASP A 154 -3.97 10.82 3.51
N ASP A 155 -5.08 11.29 4.10
CA ASP A 155 -6.02 10.42 4.84
C ASP A 155 -6.70 9.38 3.93
N GLU A 156 -7.07 9.74 2.68
CA GLU A 156 -7.72 8.84 1.73
C GLU A 156 -6.73 7.80 1.18
N GLU A 157 -5.52 8.23 0.89
CA GLU A 157 -4.42 7.38 0.43
C GLU A 157 -3.99 6.39 1.52
N ARG A 158 -3.91 6.84 2.79
CA ARG A 158 -3.69 5.93 3.92
C ARG A 158 -4.82 4.93 4.08
N PHE A 159 -6.06 5.35 3.84
CA PHE A 159 -7.20 4.43 3.88
C PHE A 159 -7.14 3.39 2.77
N PHE A 160 -6.66 3.75 1.57
CA PHE A 160 -6.36 2.80 0.50
C PHE A 160 -5.33 1.76 0.96
N VAL A 161 -4.21 2.16 1.56
CA VAL A 161 -3.18 1.24 2.06
C VAL A 161 -3.70 0.36 3.18
N ILE A 162 -4.50 0.89 4.12
CA ILE A 162 -5.15 0.08 5.16
C ILE A 162 -6.08 -0.97 4.51
N GLY A 163 -6.84 -0.59 3.49
CA GLY A 163 -7.68 -1.50 2.71
C GLY A 163 -6.88 -2.59 2.01
N HIS A 164 -5.69 -2.25 1.50
CA HIS A 164 -4.75 -3.20 0.89
C HIS A 164 -4.29 -4.26 1.91
N GLU A 165 -3.84 -3.84 3.09
CA GLU A 165 -3.42 -4.76 4.14
C GLU A 165 -4.57 -5.64 4.65
N LEU A 166 -5.78 -5.08 4.77
CA LEU A 166 -6.97 -5.86 5.08
C LEU A 166 -7.34 -6.84 3.95
N GLY A 167 -7.03 -6.50 2.70
CA GLY A 167 -7.16 -7.38 1.54
C GLY A 167 -6.31 -8.65 1.67
N HIS A 168 -5.08 -8.53 2.12
CA HIS A 168 -4.21 -9.67 2.41
C HIS A 168 -4.80 -10.58 3.50
N ILE A 169 -5.42 -10.01 4.53
CA ILE A 169 -6.10 -10.79 5.57
C ILE A 169 -7.32 -11.52 4.97
N LYS A 170 -8.17 -10.78 4.24
CA LYS A 170 -9.40 -11.33 3.65
C LYS A 170 -9.13 -12.46 2.65
N ALA A 171 -8.07 -12.33 1.85
CA ALA A 171 -7.67 -13.31 0.85
C ALA A 171 -6.75 -14.42 1.43
N GLN A 172 -6.50 -14.42 2.75
CA GLN A 172 -5.68 -15.42 3.46
C GLN A 172 -4.21 -15.48 2.97
N HIS A 173 -3.66 -14.37 2.51
CA HIS A 173 -2.28 -14.29 2.02
C HIS A 173 -1.23 -14.33 3.14
N VAL A 174 -1.64 -14.07 4.39
CA VAL A 174 -0.71 -13.82 5.50
C VAL A 174 0.21 -15.01 5.77
N LEU A 175 -0.30 -16.24 5.69
CA LEU A 175 0.48 -17.46 5.93
C LEU A 175 1.68 -17.57 4.97
N TYR A 176 1.43 -17.49 3.66
CA TYR A 176 2.50 -17.58 2.66
C TYR A 176 3.43 -16.35 2.67
N THR A 177 2.92 -15.19 3.09
CA THR A 177 3.74 -13.99 3.31
C THR A 177 4.73 -14.21 4.45
N VAL A 178 4.30 -14.82 5.57
CA VAL A 178 5.18 -15.19 6.69
C VAL A 178 6.26 -16.16 6.22
N ILE A 179 5.90 -17.18 5.43
CA ILE A 179 6.84 -18.14 4.86
C ILE A 179 7.84 -17.43 3.93
N ALA A 180 7.37 -16.61 3.01
CA ALA A 180 8.22 -15.90 2.04
C ALA A 180 9.24 -14.98 2.74
N ARG A 181 8.83 -14.26 3.78
CA ARG A 181 9.73 -13.41 4.58
C ARG A 181 10.80 -14.18 5.33
N ASN A 182 10.51 -15.43 5.72
CA ASN A 182 11.40 -16.25 6.51
C ASN A 182 12.06 -17.37 5.70
N ILE A 183 11.93 -17.36 4.36
CA ILE A 183 12.36 -18.47 3.49
C ILE A 183 13.85 -18.79 3.65
N ALA A 184 14.72 -17.81 3.83
CA ALA A 184 16.15 -18.02 4.04
C ALA A 184 16.44 -18.78 5.35
N HIS A 185 15.71 -18.50 6.44
CA HIS A 185 15.82 -19.23 7.69
C HIS A 185 15.24 -20.64 7.56
N VAL A 186 14.12 -20.75 6.89
CA VAL A 186 13.42 -22.01 6.67
C VAL A 186 14.24 -22.95 5.77
N THR A 187 14.82 -22.47 4.68
CA THR A 187 15.68 -23.27 3.79
C THR A 187 16.96 -23.70 4.46
N LYS A 188 17.52 -22.89 5.37
CA LYS A 188 18.69 -23.27 6.17
C LYS A 188 18.36 -24.44 7.11
N ILE A 189 17.19 -24.40 7.75
CA ILE A 189 16.73 -25.50 8.62
C ILE A 189 16.48 -26.78 7.79
N LEU A 190 15.80 -26.67 6.65
CA LEU A 190 15.57 -27.81 5.75
C LEU A 190 16.88 -28.35 5.17
N GLY A 191 17.83 -27.49 4.84
CA GLY A 191 19.14 -27.89 4.33
C GLY A 191 19.96 -28.68 5.32
N SER A 192 19.87 -28.39 6.62
CA SER A 192 20.56 -29.14 7.68
C SER A 192 19.97 -30.53 7.91
N VAL A 193 18.70 -30.73 7.62
CA VAL A 193 18.00 -32.02 7.78
C VAL A 193 18.13 -32.91 6.54
N THR A 194 18.35 -32.33 5.35
CA THR A 194 18.27 -33.03 4.05
C THR A 194 19.60 -33.19 3.31
N LEU A 195 20.73 -33.01 3.98
CA LEU A 195 22.10 -33.17 3.40
C LEU A 195 22.30 -32.38 2.08
N GLY A 196 21.72 -31.19 2.00
CA GLY A 196 21.93 -30.28 0.85
C GLY A 196 20.89 -30.34 -0.27
N VAL A 197 20.09 -31.39 -0.38
CA VAL A 197 19.00 -31.48 -1.38
C VAL A 197 17.93 -30.40 -1.09
N GLY A 198 17.69 -30.09 0.17
CA GLY A 198 16.78 -29.02 0.59
C GLY A 198 17.20 -27.61 0.14
N ALA A 199 18.48 -27.36 -0.11
CA ALA A 199 18.96 -26.07 -0.57
C ALA A 199 18.59 -25.81 -2.05
N LEU A 200 18.57 -26.85 -2.87
CA LEU A 200 18.18 -26.73 -4.28
C LEU A 200 16.65 -26.57 -4.44
N LEU A 201 15.89 -27.33 -3.69
CA LEU A 201 14.44 -27.22 -3.60
C LEU A 201 14.03 -25.86 -3.02
N GLY A 202 14.83 -25.31 -2.09
CA GLY A 202 14.59 -24.00 -1.47
C GLY A 202 14.62 -22.84 -2.45
N LYS A 203 15.52 -22.85 -3.43
CA LYS A 203 15.57 -21.77 -4.47
C LYS A 203 14.35 -21.79 -5.38
N GLY A 204 13.89 -22.96 -5.80
CA GLY A 204 12.66 -23.08 -6.59
C GLY A 204 11.43 -22.61 -5.83
N LEU A 205 11.33 -22.96 -4.56
CA LEU A 205 10.25 -22.51 -3.67
C LEU A 205 10.32 -21.00 -3.39
N GLU A 206 11.51 -20.45 -3.21
CA GLU A 206 11.72 -19.02 -3.04
C GLU A 206 11.19 -18.22 -4.25
N LEU A 207 11.55 -18.64 -5.46
CA LEU A 207 11.05 -18.02 -6.68
C LEU A 207 9.53 -18.15 -6.83
N ALA A 208 8.97 -19.32 -6.49
CA ALA A 208 7.53 -19.54 -6.51
C ALA A 208 6.80 -18.65 -5.50
N LEU A 209 7.35 -18.45 -4.31
CA LEU A 209 6.80 -17.56 -3.30
C LEU A 209 6.88 -16.08 -3.70
N PHE A 210 7.97 -15.65 -4.33
CA PHE A 210 8.06 -14.29 -4.87
C PHE A 210 7.09 -14.06 -6.03
N GLU A 211 6.93 -15.05 -6.92
CA GLU A 211 5.94 -14.96 -8.00
C GLU A 211 4.52 -14.87 -7.43
N TRP A 212 4.17 -15.77 -6.52
CA TRP A 212 2.89 -15.75 -5.83
C TRP A 212 2.64 -14.40 -5.13
N ARG A 213 3.63 -13.89 -4.39
CA ARG A 213 3.51 -12.62 -3.66
C ARG A 213 3.16 -11.46 -4.59
N ARG A 214 3.83 -11.37 -5.75
CA ARG A 214 3.52 -10.33 -6.74
C ARG A 214 2.08 -10.40 -7.24
N LYS A 215 1.52 -11.60 -7.38
CA LYS A 215 0.11 -11.76 -7.81
C LYS A 215 -0.88 -11.48 -6.69
N ALA A 216 -0.54 -11.80 -5.46
CA ALA A 216 -1.31 -11.48 -4.26
C ALA A 216 -1.50 -9.97 -4.05
N GLU A 217 -0.51 -9.14 -4.44
CA GLU A 217 -0.61 -7.68 -4.40
C GLU A 217 -1.77 -7.16 -5.25
N LEU A 218 -2.03 -7.76 -6.42
CA LEU A 218 -3.12 -7.34 -7.32
C LEU A 218 -4.50 -7.58 -6.68
N THR A 219 -4.64 -8.66 -5.94
CA THR A 219 -5.84 -8.93 -5.14
C THR A 219 -6.00 -7.91 -4.01
N ALA A 220 -4.94 -7.61 -3.30
CA ALA A 220 -4.96 -6.64 -2.21
C ALA A 220 -5.29 -5.22 -2.69
N ASP A 221 -4.81 -4.81 -3.87
CA ASP A 221 -5.17 -3.54 -4.51
C ASP A 221 -6.66 -3.44 -4.83
N ARG A 222 -7.29 -4.52 -5.29
CA ARG A 222 -8.73 -4.57 -5.51
C ARG A 222 -9.52 -4.41 -4.21
N ALA A 223 -9.07 -5.04 -3.11
CA ALA A 223 -9.67 -4.85 -1.80
C ALA A 223 -9.51 -3.41 -1.29
N ALA A 224 -8.36 -2.79 -1.54
CA ALA A 224 -8.12 -1.39 -1.24
C ALA A 224 -9.11 -0.46 -1.97
N LEU A 225 -9.32 -0.70 -3.26
CA LEU A 225 -10.31 0.05 -4.06
C LEU A 225 -11.74 -0.12 -3.52
N LEU A 226 -12.11 -1.33 -3.08
CA LEU A 226 -13.41 -1.57 -2.43
C LEU A 226 -13.54 -0.79 -1.11
N CYS A 227 -12.46 -0.53 -0.39
CA CYS A 227 -12.48 0.29 0.82
C CYS A 227 -12.70 1.77 0.50
N VAL A 228 -11.94 2.35 -0.41
CA VAL A 228 -12.02 3.78 -0.73
C VAL A 228 -13.16 4.11 -1.69
N GLN A 229 -13.60 3.14 -2.49
CA GLN A 229 -14.67 3.25 -3.50
C GLN A 229 -14.45 4.42 -4.48
N ASP A 230 -13.20 4.75 -4.68
CA ASP A 230 -12.71 5.75 -5.62
C ASP A 230 -11.33 5.33 -6.11
N ILE A 231 -11.11 5.39 -7.42
CA ILE A 231 -9.83 4.96 -7.98
C ILE A 231 -8.70 5.97 -7.74
N GLU A 232 -9.03 7.26 -7.63
CA GLU A 232 -8.04 8.33 -7.58
C GLU A 232 -7.07 8.23 -6.41
N PRO A 233 -7.48 7.90 -5.16
CA PRO A 233 -6.53 7.68 -4.07
C PRO A 233 -5.52 6.57 -4.37
N GLY A 234 -5.96 5.47 -5.00
CA GLY A 234 -5.08 4.36 -5.39
C GLY A 234 -4.05 4.77 -6.43
N ILE A 235 -4.47 5.48 -7.48
CA ILE A 235 -3.54 5.99 -8.51
C ILE A 235 -2.52 6.95 -7.90
N ARG A 236 -2.95 7.89 -7.04
CA ARG A 236 -2.02 8.79 -6.34
C ARG A 236 -1.02 8.04 -5.46
N VAL A 237 -1.44 6.97 -4.76
CA VAL A 237 -0.52 6.11 -3.99
C VAL A 237 0.54 5.51 -4.91
N PHE A 238 0.16 4.96 -6.05
CA PHE A 238 1.13 4.36 -6.98
C PHE A 238 2.07 5.39 -7.59
N MET A 239 1.59 6.59 -7.95
CA MET A 239 2.44 7.69 -8.42
C MET A 239 3.46 8.09 -7.35
N LYS A 240 3.05 8.23 -6.08
CA LYS A 240 3.92 8.57 -4.97
C LYS A 240 4.94 7.46 -4.67
N LEU A 241 4.53 6.20 -4.72
CA LEU A 241 5.43 5.05 -4.56
C LEU A 241 6.46 4.93 -5.70
N ALA A 242 6.10 5.38 -6.91
CA ALA A 242 7.01 5.40 -8.05
C ALA A 242 7.96 6.60 -8.05
N GLY A 243 7.45 7.79 -7.76
CA GLY A 243 8.17 9.06 -7.92
C GLY A 243 8.56 9.78 -6.62
N GLY A 244 8.05 9.41 -5.48
CA GLY A 244 8.46 9.64 -4.09
C GLY A 244 8.79 11.02 -3.56
N ALA A 245 8.99 12.04 -4.39
CA ALA A 245 9.43 13.36 -3.95
C ALA A 245 8.27 14.24 -3.49
N SER A 246 8.05 14.37 -2.17
CA SER A 246 6.91 15.10 -1.60
C SER A 246 6.77 16.56 -2.10
N ARG A 247 7.89 17.21 -2.40
CA ARG A 247 7.89 18.58 -2.93
C ARG A 247 7.33 18.69 -4.36
N LEU A 248 7.26 17.56 -5.08
CA LEU A 248 6.80 17.50 -6.47
C LEU A 248 5.39 16.89 -6.61
N TYR A 249 4.71 16.56 -5.52
CA TYR A 249 3.38 15.93 -5.60
C TYR A 249 2.34 16.78 -6.33
N HIS A 250 2.45 18.09 -6.25
CA HIS A 250 1.56 19.05 -6.94
C HIS A 250 1.82 19.15 -8.45
N GLU A 251 2.93 18.60 -8.93
CA GLU A 251 3.32 18.53 -10.34
C GLU A 251 3.01 17.15 -10.97
N MET A 252 2.55 16.19 -10.18
CA MET A 252 2.20 14.86 -10.68
C MET A 252 0.92 14.93 -11.51
N ASP A 253 1.01 14.46 -12.75
CA ASP A 253 -0.09 14.38 -13.69
C ASP A 253 -0.50 12.92 -13.94
N ARG A 254 -1.79 12.65 -13.81
CA ARG A 254 -2.35 11.31 -13.96
C ARG A 254 -2.22 10.81 -15.41
N ASP A 255 -2.52 11.67 -16.38
CA ASP A 255 -2.56 11.25 -17.78
C ASP A 255 -1.14 10.95 -18.29
N ALA A 256 -0.17 11.79 -17.91
CA ALA A 256 1.25 11.52 -18.16
C ALA A 256 1.74 10.21 -17.52
N PHE A 257 1.26 9.88 -16.32
CA PHE A 257 1.57 8.61 -15.68
C PHE A 257 0.98 7.42 -16.45
N PHE A 258 -0.26 7.54 -16.96
CA PHE A 258 -0.87 6.51 -17.80
C PHE A 258 -0.22 6.40 -19.19
N ASP A 259 0.32 7.49 -19.74
CA ASP A 259 1.14 7.44 -20.95
C ASP A 259 2.39 6.61 -20.76
N GLN A 260 3.08 6.80 -19.62
CA GLN A 260 4.24 5.97 -19.24
C GLN A 260 3.86 4.50 -19.04
N ILE A 261 2.68 4.21 -18.50
CA ILE A 261 2.17 2.83 -18.38
C ILE A 261 2.04 2.18 -19.77
N ARG A 262 1.42 2.90 -20.72
CA ARG A 262 1.27 2.39 -22.11
C ARG A 262 2.62 2.15 -22.76
N GLU A 263 3.55 3.09 -22.64
CA GLU A 263 4.92 2.92 -23.16
C GLU A 263 5.63 1.69 -22.57
N TYR A 264 5.48 1.45 -21.25
CA TYR A 264 6.04 0.27 -20.60
C TYR A 264 5.43 -1.03 -21.14
N GLU A 265 4.14 -1.06 -21.44
CA GLU A 265 3.47 -2.24 -22.02
C GLU A 265 3.90 -2.47 -23.46
N ASP A 266 3.89 -1.41 -24.26
CA ASP A 266 4.32 -1.47 -25.66
C ASP A 266 5.79 -1.87 -25.80
N ALA A 267 6.61 -1.71 -24.75
CA ALA A 267 8.01 -2.15 -24.76
C ALA A 267 8.20 -3.68 -24.86
N ASP A 268 7.12 -4.48 -24.88
CA ASP A 268 7.17 -5.94 -25.11
C ASP A 268 7.38 -6.34 -26.58
N TYR A 269 7.72 -5.39 -27.46
CA TYR A 269 7.95 -5.63 -28.88
C TYR A 269 9.15 -6.52 -29.19
N SER A 270 10.06 -6.81 -28.24
CA SER A 270 11.20 -7.70 -28.44
C SER A 270 11.27 -8.79 -27.34
N GLU A 271 11.71 -10.00 -27.75
CA GLU A 271 11.93 -11.10 -26.81
C GLU A 271 12.97 -10.73 -25.74
N LEU A 272 13.94 -9.89 -26.08
CA LEU A 272 14.95 -9.42 -25.14
C LEU A 272 14.34 -8.53 -24.04
N ASN A 273 13.39 -7.66 -24.38
CA ASN A 273 12.69 -6.83 -23.41
C ASN A 273 11.83 -7.66 -22.46
N LYS A 274 11.17 -8.70 -22.96
CA LYS A 274 10.41 -9.66 -22.12
C LYS A 274 11.34 -10.35 -21.11
N VAL A 275 12.53 -10.78 -21.57
CA VAL A 275 13.54 -11.38 -20.68
C VAL A 275 14.03 -10.37 -19.64
N TYR A 276 14.27 -9.11 -20.01
CA TYR A 276 14.67 -8.07 -19.07
C TYR A 276 13.55 -7.77 -18.07
N LYS A 277 12.29 -7.62 -18.50
CA LYS A 277 11.15 -7.43 -17.59
C LYS A 277 11.03 -8.59 -16.61
N LEU A 278 11.15 -9.83 -17.08
CA LEU A 278 11.15 -11.02 -16.22
C LEU A 278 12.30 -10.96 -15.19
N PHE A 279 13.51 -10.65 -15.62
CA PHE A 279 14.68 -10.57 -14.73
C PHE A 279 14.53 -9.43 -13.70
N LEU A 280 14.08 -8.25 -14.12
CA LEU A 280 13.85 -7.10 -13.23
C LEU A 280 12.78 -7.36 -12.17
N THR A 281 11.80 -8.22 -12.47
CA THR A 281 10.69 -8.54 -11.55
C THR A 281 10.96 -9.77 -10.69
N ALA A 282 11.78 -10.73 -11.15
CA ALA A 282 11.93 -12.05 -10.53
C ALA A 282 12.30 -12.01 -9.03
N PHE A 283 13.11 -11.05 -8.61
CA PHE A 283 13.58 -10.93 -7.22
C PHE A 283 12.92 -9.79 -6.43
N ARG A 284 11.85 -9.16 -6.98
CA ARG A 284 11.11 -8.13 -6.27
C ARG A 284 9.99 -8.75 -5.42
N SER A 285 9.82 -8.20 -4.24
CA SER A 285 8.73 -8.57 -3.33
C SER A 285 7.38 -7.96 -3.73
N HIS A 286 7.39 -6.84 -4.48
CA HIS A 286 6.21 -6.16 -4.99
C HIS A 286 6.35 -5.92 -6.50
N PRO A 287 5.25 -5.97 -7.28
CA PRO A 287 5.25 -5.52 -8.67
C PRO A 287 5.59 -4.03 -8.76
N PHE A 288 5.97 -3.56 -9.94
CA PHE A 288 6.14 -2.13 -10.17
C PHE A 288 4.82 -1.38 -9.93
N ALA A 289 4.90 -0.19 -9.34
CA ALA A 289 3.74 0.66 -9.09
C ALA A 289 2.94 0.94 -10.37
N ILE A 290 3.64 1.12 -11.50
CA ILE A 290 3.06 1.28 -12.85
C ILE A 290 2.16 0.08 -13.20
N GLN A 291 2.65 -1.14 -13.02
CA GLN A 291 1.89 -2.36 -13.33
C GLN A 291 0.67 -2.52 -12.42
N ARG A 292 0.81 -2.20 -11.13
CA ARG A 292 -0.31 -2.23 -10.17
C ARG A 292 -1.39 -1.21 -10.54
N ALA A 293 -0.99 0.00 -10.94
CA ALA A 293 -1.92 1.05 -11.38
C ALA A 293 -2.71 0.62 -12.62
N HIS A 294 -2.04 0.01 -13.60
CA HIS A 294 -2.69 -0.54 -14.80
C HIS A 294 -3.73 -1.60 -14.47
N GLU A 295 -3.35 -2.61 -13.70
CA GLU A 295 -4.23 -3.73 -13.34
C GLU A 295 -5.43 -3.26 -12.48
N LEU A 296 -5.22 -2.27 -11.63
CA LEU A 296 -6.30 -1.69 -10.83
C LEU A 296 -7.28 -0.88 -11.70
N ASP A 297 -6.78 -0.06 -12.64
CA ASP A 297 -7.60 0.73 -13.57
C ASP A 297 -8.41 -0.17 -14.52
N ALA A 298 -7.78 -1.25 -15.03
CA ALA A 298 -8.47 -2.24 -15.84
C ALA A 298 -9.63 -2.88 -15.07
N TRP A 299 -9.39 -3.32 -13.85
CA TRP A 299 -10.46 -3.91 -13.03
C TRP A 299 -11.53 -2.90 -12.62
N PHE A 300 -11.17 -1.65 -12.39
CA PHE A 300 -12.13 -0.58 -12.09
C PHE A 300 -13.14 -0.38 -13.23
N ARG A 301 -12.70 -0.56 -14.48
CA ARG A 301 -13.57 -0.44 -15.66
C ARG A 301 -14.46 -1.65 -15.89
N ASP A 302 -13.96 -2.88 -15.63
CA ASP A 302 -14.62 -4.10 -16.11
C ASP A 302 -15.29 -4.90 -14.98
N GLY A 303 -14.81 -4.87 -13.73
CA GLY A 303 -15.27 -5.79 -12.68
C GLY A 303 -15.69 -5.15 -11.36
N TYR A 304 -15.32 -3.90 -11.14
CA TYR A 304 -15.55 -3.21 -9.87
C TYR A 304 -17.03 -3.00 -9.54
N GLU A 305 -17.82 -2.57 -10.54
CA GLU A 305 -19.24 -2.26 -10.35
C GLU A 305 -20.06 -3.50 -9.95
N ASP A 306 -19.74 -4.67 -10.48
CA ASP A 306 -20.39 -5.92 -10.12
C ASP A 306 -20.20 -6.27 -8.64
N VAL A 307 -18.99 -6.01 -8.10
CA VAL A 307 -18.67 -6.29 -6.70
C VAL A 307 -19.31 -5.25 -5.78
N ILE A 308 -19.25 -3.97 -6.11
CA ILE A 308 -19.89 -2.90 -5.34
C ILE A 308 -21.42 -3.07 -5.29
N ALA A 309 -22.04 -3.60 -6.35
CA ALA A 309 -23.47 -3.89 -6.39
C ALA A 309 -23.91 -4.96 -5.36
N LEU A 310 -22.99 -5.83 -4.89
CA LEU A 310 -23.29 -6.77 -3.81
C LEU A 310 -23.70 -6.08 -2.52
N GLY A 311 -23.11 -4.91 -2.23
CA GLY A 311 -23.42 -4.11 -1.04
C GLY A 311 -24.77 -3.38 -1.10
N SER A 312 -25.41 -3.31 -2.28
CA SER A 312 -26.73 -2.68 -2.47
C SER A 312 -27.89 -3.65 -2.26
N ARG A 313 -27.59 -4.93 -2.23
CA ARG A 313 -28.63 -5.96 -1.98
C ARG A 313 -28.98 -5.95 -0.51
N ARG A 314 -30.20 -5.48 -0.17
CA ARG A 314 -30.77 -5.72 1.16
C ARG A 314 -30.80 -7.24 1.36
N PRO A 315 -30.48 -7.73 2.58
CA PRO A 315 -30.71 -9.14 2.89
C PRO A 315 -32.14 -9.48 2.50
N SER A 316 -32.34 -10.52 1.71
CA SER A 316 -33.66 -11.11 1.51
C SER A 316 -34.13 -11.48 2.92
N SER A 317 -35.16 -10.77 3.43
CA SER A 317 -35.86 -11.12 4.64
C SER A 317 -36.35 -12.56 4.48
N GLY A 318 -35.60 -13.50 5.07
CA GLY A 318 -36.04 -14.88 5.31
C GLY A 318 -36.98 -14.92 6.50
#